data_70ad789fe62a71baf7bc88393a014be5
#
_entry.id   70ad789fe62a71baf7bc88393a014be5
#
_cell.length_a   1.000
_cell.length_b   1.000
_cell.length_c   1.000
_cell.angle_alpha   90.00
_cell.angle_beta   90.00
_cell.angle_gamma   90.00
#
_symmetry.space_group_name_H-M   'P 1'
#
loop_
_entity.id
_entity.type
_entity.pdbx_description
1 polymer ?
#
loop_
_entity_poly.entity_id
_entity_poly.type
_entity_poly.pdbx_seq_one_letter_code
_entity_poly.pdbx_strand_id
1 'polypeptide(L)'
;MAERTVGDPHGGVTRRGFLGRTVTFGVVACGGGGLLGPVASSAQGKREIKFSHGTGLCNMPLFYAAEKKLFAKYAIESNVVLSGWAGDQAIQLATGKVEMGVIPYTNAIAAYTRSPSFAVVSGSGTQGLIMVGQPGIKTFADMRGKRVGTFQADTLDILVYDYLKKQGMTYKDIKMQYLGNSVELTNAFIAGQLDVMSAIEPYATRGLMATKGNVLGDGVDMYGPGYPDCVLIARKELIDKEPKVVKDVIRVFFEAEAEIETNFEEAAKTTIGKYYKTDMTSLLAAAKAQPPGVDIRNKKDFMFGRAQSMKELNYISKDPDQGFVNFSLLEQVIAENPDLYRKVRVKSA
;
A
#
# COMPACT_ATOMS: atom_id res chain seq x y z
N MET A 1 59.56 16.97 8.15
CA MET A 1 60.26 16.17 9.16
C MET A 1 59.26 15.46 10.02
N ALA A 2 59.45 14.19 10.08
CA ALA A 2 58.85 13.09 10.86
C ALA A 2 57.75 12.30 10.18
N GLU A 3 58.20 11.31 9.42
CA GLU A 3 57.56 10.06 9.08
C GLU A 3 57.17 9.30 10.37
N ARG A 4 56.00 8.63 10.33
CA ARG A 4 55.77 7.44 11.17
C ARG A 4 55.13 6.34 10.34
N THR A 5 55.87 5.29 10.30
CA THR A 5 55.72 4.01 9.65
C THR A 5 54.52 3.20 10.10
N VAL A 6 53.99 2.49 9.13
CA VAL A 6 53.02 1.39 9.11
C VAL A 6 53.49 0.20 9.93
N GLY A 7 52.59 -0.40 10.65
CA GLY A 7 52.73 -1.72 11.26
C GLY A 7 51.56 -2.60 10.88
N ASP A 8 51.86 -3.61 10.07
CA ASP A 8 50.97 -4.74 9.75
C ASP A 8 51.19 -5.85 10.81
N PRO A 9 50.18 -6.56 11.26
CA PRO A 9 50.39 -7.93 11.69
C PRO A 9 49.45 -8.90 11.02
N HIS A 10 49.98 -9.68 10.09
CA HIS A 10 49.46 -10.97 9.71
C HIS A 10 49.50 -11.96 10.92
N GLY A 11 48.33 -12.46 11.30
CA GLY A 11 48.16 -13.58 12.21
C GLY A 11 47.39 -14.70 11.52
N GLY A 12 48.10 -15.64 10.94
CA GLY A 12 47.55 -16.85 10.38
C GLY A 12 47.04 -17.81 11.46
N VAL A 13 45.87 -18.39 11.27
CA VAL A 13 45.33 -19.50 12.07
C VAL A 13 45.29 -20.75 11.21
N THR A 14 46.10 -21.72 11.63
CA THR A 14 46.29 -23.04 11.06
C THR A 14 45.05 -23.92 11.21
N ARG A 15 44.75 -24.64 10.14
CA ARG A 15 43.85 -25.81 10.12
C ARG A 15 44.37 -26.90 11.02
N ARG A 16 43.54 -27.36 11.95
CA ARG A 16 43.68 -28.70 12.59
C ARG A 16 42.35 -29.46 12.51
N GLY A 17 42.46 -30.64 11.95
CA GLY A 17 41.39 -31.54 11.61
C GLY A 17 40.63 -32.10 12.83
N PHE A 18 39.39 -32.49 12.54
CA PHE A 18 38.57 -33.28 13.44
C PHE A 18 38.27 -34.62 12.78
N LEU A 19 38.83 -35.63 13.41
CA LEU A 19 38.70 -37.05 13.06
C LEU A 19 37.26 -37.55 13.28
N GLY A 20 36.88 -38.46 12.41
CA GLY A 20 35.58 -39.09 12.38
C GLY A 20 35.24 -39.95 13.61
N ARG A 21 33.97 -40.02 13.89
CA ARG A 21 33.36 -41.09 14.68
C ARG A 21 32.31 -41.80 13.81
N THR A 22 32.70 -42.99 13.39
CA THR A 22 31.84 -44.00 12.77
C THR A 22 30.86 -44.50 13.82
N VAL A 23 29.55 -44.35 13.59
CA VAL A 23 28.50 -45.01 14.38
C VAL A 23 27.95 -46.16 13.54
N THR A 24 28.20 -47.36 14.05
CA THR A 24 27.73 -48.62 13.49
C THR A 24 26.23 -48.77 13.72
N PHE A 25 25.47 -48.93 12.65
CA PHE A 25 24.06 -49.29 12.73
C PHE A 25 23.90 -50.78 12.92
N GLY A 26 23.40 -51.16 14.09
CA GLY A 26 22.91 -52.52 14.34
C GLY A 26 21.48 -52.68 13.79
N VAL A 27 21.31 -53.58 12.84
CA VAL A 27 20.00 -54.01 12.35
C VAL A 27 19.46 -55.04 13.33
N VAL A 28 18.36 -54.72 14.00
CA VAL A 28 17.51 -55.68 14.72
C VAL A 28 16.21 -55.79 13.95
N ALA A 29 16.03 -56.89 13.26
CA ALA A 29 14.76 -57.31 12.69
C ALA A 29 13.94 -58.02 13.78
N CYS A 30 12.79 -57.45 14.15
CA CYS A 30 11.73 -58.19 14.82
C CYS A 30 10.39 -57.80 14.19
N GLY A 31 9.70 -58.82 13.68
CA GLY A 31 8.42 -58.70 13.01
C GLY A 31 7.23 -58.52 13.94
N GLY A 32 6.13 -58.06 13.35
CA GLY A 32 4.80 -58.37 13.84
C GLY A 32 4.02 -57.18 14.38
N GLY A 33 2.87 -56.92 13.76
CA GLY A 33 1.72 -56.26 14.39
C GLY A 33 1.48 -54.81 13.95
N GLY A 34 0.60 -54.65 12.96
CA GLY A 34 0.08 -53.34 12.57
C GLY A 34 -0.70 -52.68 13.69
N LEU A 35 -0.28 -51.49 14.07
CA LEU A 35 -1.12 -50.44 14.67
C LEU A 35 -0.96 -49.23 13.78
N LEU A 36 -2.01 -48.91 13.04
CA LEU A 36 -2.17 -47.61 12.41
C LEU A 36 -2.22 -46.56 13.53
N GLY A 37 -1.05 -46.06 13.92
CA GLY A 37 -0.97 -44.88 14.76
C GLY A 37 -1.63 -43.70 14.03
N PRO A 38 -2.29 -42.77 14.77
CA PRO A 38 -2.82 -41.59 14.14
C PRO A 38 -1.68 -40.86 13.44
N VAL A 39 -1.84 -40.60 12.15
CA VAL A 39 -0.96 -39.73 11.38
C VAL A 39 -0.96 -38.40 12.13
N ALA A 40 0.14 -38.13 12.82
CA ALA A 40 0.32 -36.82 13.43
C ALA A 40 0.17 -35.80 12.31
N SER A 41 -0.98 -35.10 12.31
CA SER A 41 -1.18 -33.90 11.52
C SER A 41 -0.03 -32.99 11.93
N SER A 42 0.97 -32.86 11.07
CA SER A 42 2.02 -31.86 11.23
C SER A 42 1.27 -30.55 11.34
N ALA A 43 1.35 -29.88 12.49
CA ALA A 43 0.90 -28.51 12.64
C ALA A 43 1.67 -27.70 11.59
N GLN A 44 1.05 -27.48 10.46
CA GLN A 44 1.61 -26.70 9.37
C GLN A 44 1.78 -25.30 9.95
N GLY A 45 3.02 -24.87 10.18
CA GLY A 45 3.33 -23.56 10.74
C GLY A 45 2.62 -22.48 9.91
N LYS A 46 2.16 -21.41 10.55
CA LYS A 46 1.54 -20.30 9.87
C LYS A 46 2.48 -19.75 8.80
N ARG A 47 1.96 -19.45 7.62
CA ARG A 47 2.70 -18.79 6.53
C ARG A 47 2.83 -17.31 6.86
N GLU A 48 4.03 -16.84 7.20
CA GLU A 48 4.27 -15.40 7.39
C GLU A 48 4.21 -14.69 6.02
N ILE A 49 3.41 -13.62 5.92
CA ILE A 49 3.37 -12.70 4.77
C ILE A 49 3.72 -11.30 5.26
N LYS A 50 4.75 -10.71 4.63
CA LYS A 50 5.18 -9.33 4.91
C LYS A 50 4.50 -8.37 3.94
N PHE A 51 3.81 -7.38 4.53
CA PHE A 51 3.08 -6.34 3.78
C PHE A 51 3.76 -4.99 3.96
N SER A 52 3.99 -4.26 2.86
CA SER A 52 4.25 -2.83 2.91
C SER A 52 2.94 -2.05 2.90
N HIS A 53 2.96 -0.84 3.48
CA HIS A 53 1.78 0.03 3.54
C HIS A 53 2.14 1.51 3.60
N GLY A 54 1.21 2.36 3.17
CA GLY A 54 1.22 3.81 3.38
C GLY A 54 0.43 4.23 4.62
N THR A 55 -0.05 5.48 4.63
CA THR A 55 -0.71 6.09 5.79
C THR A 55 -2.17 6.51 5.54
N GLY A 56 -2.66 6.47 4.29
CA GLY A 56 -4.04 6.84 3.93
C GLY A 56 -5.08 5.81 4.39
N LEU A 57 -6.35 6.22 4.42
CA LEU A 57 -7.48 5.33 4.75
C LEU A 57 -7.61 4.15 3.78
N CYS A 58 -7.08 4.27 2.58
CA CYS A 58 -6.96 3.17 1.62
C CYS A 58 -6.24 1.93 2.17
N ASN A 59 -5.44 2.07 3.25
CA ASN A 59 -4.77 0.97 3.93
C ASN A 59 -5.61 0.34 5.05
N MET A 60 -6.79 0.88 5.36
CA MET A 60 -7.61 0.41 6.48
C MET A 60 -7.98 -1.08 6.39
N PRO A 61 -8.30 -1.66 5.22
CA PRO A 61 -8.55 -3.10 5.13
C PRO A 61 -7.38 -3.94 5.64
N LEU A 62 -6.14 -3.60 5.28
CA LEU A 62 -4.93 -4.28 5.77
C LEU A 62 -4.77 -4.13 7.28
N PHE A 63 -4.88 -2.90 7.80
CA PHE A 63 -4.66 -2.61 9.20
C PHE A 63 -5.70 -3.27 10.09
N TYR A 64 -6.98 -3.14 9.72
CA TYR A 64 -8.09 -3.74 10.45
C TYR A 64 -7.98 -5.27 10.45
N ALA A 65 -7.71 -5.87 9.29
CA ALA A 65 -7.53 -7.31 9.18
C ALA A 65 -6.37 -7.84 10.04
N ALA A 66 -5.26 -7.11 10.12
CA ALA A 66 -4.12 -7.47 10.95
C ALA A 66 -4.46 -7.41 12.44
N GLU A 67 -5.09 -6.32 12.91
CA GLU A 67 -5.48 -6.15 14.32
C GLU A 67 -6.57 -7.13 14.76
N LYS A 68 -7.55 -7.40 13.91
CA LYS A 68 -8.62 -8.38 14.17
C LYS A 68 -8.17 -9.83 13.92
N LYS A 69 -6.91 -10.03 13.49
CA LYS A 69 -6.33 -11.36 13.20
C LYS A 69 -7.12 -12.15 12.16
N LEU A 70 -7.73 -11.48 11.18
CA LEU A 70 -8.54 -12.14 10.15
C LEU A 70 -7.69 -13.10 9.29
N PHE A 71 -6.43 -12.76 9.05
CA PHE A 71 -5.47 -13.63 8.35
C PHE A 71 -5.26 -14.99 9.01
N ALA A 72 -5.40 -15.07 10.34
CA ALA A 72 -5.20 -16.31 11.09
C ALA A 72 -6.24 -17.41 10.72
N LYS A 73 -7.42 -17.02 10.22
CA LYS A 73 -8.43 -17.96 9.69
C LYS A 73 -7.89 -18.82 8.54
N TYR A 74 -6.88 -18.30 7.83
CA TYR A 74 -6.28 -18.93 6.65
C TYR A 74 -4.84 -19.43 6.92
N ALA A 75 -4.48 -19.60 8.19
CA ALA A 75 -3.12 -19.97 8.62
C ALA A 75 -2.03 -19.00 8.12
N ILE A 76 -2.39 -17.72 7.91
CA ILE A 76 -1.46 -16.65 7.55
C ILE A 76 -1.14 -15.83 8.81
N GLU A 77 0.15 -15.54 9.00
CA GLU A 77 0.66 -14.55 9.94
C GLU A 77 1.02 -13.28 9.18
N SER A 78 0.30 -12.19 9.42
CA SER A 78 0.53 -10.92 8.75
C SER A 78 1.59 -10.11 9.49
N ASN A 79 2.66 -9.75 8.80
CA ASN A 79 3.69 -8.84 9.28
C ASN A 79 3.60 -7.52 8.50
N VAL A 80 3.04 -6.49 9.13
CA VAL A 80 2.79 -5.18 8.53
C VAL A 80 4.02 -4.29 8.73
N VAL A 81 4.76 -4.04 7.64
CA VAL A 81 6.03 -3.31 7.65
C VAL A 81 5.80 -1.87 7.21
N LEU A 82 5.98 -0.93 8.13
CA LEU A 82 5.86 0.49 7.83
C LEU A 82 6.90 0.92 6.79
N SER A 83 6.43 1.62 5.78
CA SER A 83 7.27 2.29 4.78
C SER A 83 7.24 3.80 5.05
N GLY A 84 8.39 4.47 4.89
CA GLY A 84 8.48 5.91 5.10
C GLY A 84 7.63 6.68 4.09
N TRP A 85 7.66 6.25 2.83
CA TRP A 85 6.91 6.83 1.72
C TRP A 85 6.64 5.78 0.64
N ALA A 86 5.81 6.10 -0.35
CA ALA A 86 5.39 5.13 -1.37
C ALA A 86 6.55 4.57 -2.23
N GLY A 87 7.61 5.34 -2.45
CA GLY A 87 8.80 4.86 -3.13
C GLY A 87 9.53 3.74 -2.38
N ASP A 88 9.55 3.79 -1.04
CA ASP A 88 10.13 2.71 -0.21
C ASP A 88 9.34 1.42 -0.36
N GLN A 89 8.01 1.50 -0.45
CA GLN A 89 7.15 0.33 -0.66
C GLN A 89 7.52 -0.40 -1.95
N ALA A 90 7.72 0.35 -3.03
CA ALA A 90 8.13 -0.18 -4.32
C ALA A 90 9.49 -0.87 -4.26
N ILE A 91 10.47 -0.28 -3.56
CA ILE A 91 11.80 -0.86 -3.34
C ILE A 91 11.70 -2.13 -2.49
N GLN A 92 10.95 -2.11 -1.39
CA GLN A 92 10.78 -3.28 -0.52
C GLN A 92 10.17 -4.47 -1.28
N LEU A 93 9.20 -4.22 -2.16
CA LEU A 93 8.60 -5.23 -3.00
C LEU A 93 9.59 -5.76 -4.06
N ALA A 94 10.25 -4.85 -4.79
CA ALA A 94 11.20 -5.22 -5.84
C ALA A 94 12.38 -6.04 -5.32
N THR A 95 12.85 -5.75 -4.10
CA THR A 95 13.95 -6.46 -3.44
C THR A 95 13.51 -7.74 -2.72
N GLY A 96 12.20 -8.02 -2.63
CA GLY A 96 11.66 -9.18 -1.90
C GLY A 96 11.67 -9.04 -0.38
N LYS A 97 11.91 -7.83 0.14
CA LYS A 97 11.80 -7.55 1.58
C LYS A 97 10.36 -7.71 2.08
N VAL A 98 9.39 -7.41 1.22
CA VAL A 98 7.96 -7.70 1.40
C VAL A 98 7.44 -8.50 0.21
N GLU A 99 6.36 -9.24 0.40
CA GLU A 99 5.76 -10.10 -0.62
C GLU A 99 4.51 -9.49 -1.24
N MET A 100 3.79 -8.70 -0.45
CA MET A 100 2.59 -7.98 -0.84
C MET A 100 2.63 -6.55 -0.29
N GLY A 101 1.73 -5.69 -0.77
CA GLY A 101 1.65 -4.34 -0.24
C GLY A 101 0.43 -3.58 -0.73
N VAL A 102 0.06 -2.55 0.02
CA VAL A 102 -0.96 -1.57 -0.37
C VAL A 102 -0.26 -0.27 -0.74
N ILE A 103 -0.34 0.11 -2.02
CA ILE A 103 0.43 1.23 -2.59
C ILE A 103 -0.47 2.08 -3.51
N PRO A 104 -0.27 3.40 -3.59
CA PRO A 104 -0.91 4.21 -4.62
C PRO A 104 -0.61 3.67 -6.02
N TYR A 105 -1.64 3.56 -6.87
CA TYR A 105 -1.47 2.89 -8.17
C TYR A 105 -0.45 3.58 -9.09
N THR A 106 -0.24 4.89 -8.96
CA THR A 106 0.77 5.62 -9.76
C THR A 106 2.18 5.25 -9.34
N ASN A 107 2.44 5.11 -8.03
CA ASN A 107 3.71 4.61 -7.54
C ASN A 107 3.94 3.15 -7.96
N ALA A 108 2.87 2.34 -7.99
CA ALA A 108 2.94 0.98 -8.53
C ALA A 108 3.29 0.99 -10.03
N ILE A 109 2.68 1.85 -10.85
CA ILE A 109 3.04 2.02 -12.27
C ILE A 109 4.52 2.40 -12.42
N ALA A 110 4.98 3.42 -11.67
CA ALA A 110 6.36 3.89 -11.75
C ALA A 110 7.37 2.79 -11.37
N ALA A 111 7.07 1.99 -10.35
CA ALA A 111 7.90 0.86 -9.95
C ALA A 111 7.87 -0.28 -10.98
N TYR A 112 6.68 -0.65 -11.46
CA TYR A 112 6.49 -1.74 -12.40
C TYR A 112 7.19 -1.48 -13.73
N THR A 113 7.12 -0.27 -14.27
CA THR A 113 7.77 0.09 -15.53
C THR A 113 9.30 -0.01 -15.48
N ARG A 114 9.90 0.07 -14.28
CA ARG A 114 11.32 -0.15 -14.02
C ARG A 114 11.66 -1.62 -13.79
N SER A 115 10.81 -2.31 -13.03
CA SER A 115 11.01 -3.71 -12.64
C SER A 115 9.67 -4.44 -12.54
N PRO A 116 9.24 -5.20 -13.59
CA PRO A 116 7.93 -5.83 -13.66
C PRO A 116 7.87 -7.14 -12.83
N SER A 117 8.24 -7.09 -11.55
CA SER A 117 8.36 -8.24 -10.64
C SER A 117 7.10 -8.53 -9.83
N PHE A 118 6.05 -7.73 -9.96
CA PHE A 118 4.79 -7.86 -9.24
C PHE A 118 3.60 -7.58 -10.16
N ALA A 119 2.38 -7.75 -9.65
CA ALA A 119 1.16 -7.32 -10.33
C ALA A 119 0.16 -6.74 -9.32
N VAL A 120 -0.74 -5.89 -9.79
CA VAL A 120 -1.94 -5.48 -9.06
C VAL A 120 -2.91 -6.64 -9.07
N VAL A 121 -3.31 -7.13 -7.89
CA VAL A 121 -4.20 -8.30 -7.74
C VAL A 121 -5.60 -7.92 -7.24
N SER A 122 -5.76 -6.77 -6.59
CA SER A 122 -7.05 -6.18 -6.22
C SER A 122 -6.90 -4.70 -5.86
N GLY A 123 -7.99 -4.02 -5.53
CA GLY A 123 -7.98 -2.76 -4.82
C GLY A 123 -7.77 -2.94 -3.33
N SER A 124 -7.68 -1.81 -2.63
CA SER A 124 -7.74 -1.72 -1.17
C SER A 124 -8.61 -0.52 -0.74
N GLY A 125 -8.45 0.63 -1.38
CA GLY A 125 -9.28 1.80 -1.15
C GLY A 125 -9.49 2.63 -2.39
N THR A 126 -10.62 3.30 -2.44
CA THR A 126 -11.03 4.17 -3.55
C THR A 126 -11.21 5.60 -3.05
N GLN A 127 -11.04 6.57 -3.94
CA GLN A 127 -11.27 7.99 -3.64
C GLN A 127 -10.29 8.57 -2.59
N GLY A 128 -10.66 9.65 -1.91
CA GLY A 128 -9.92 10.22 -0.78
C GLY A 128 -8.80 11.19 -1.14
N LEU A 129 -8.59 11.53 -2.42
CA LEU A 129 -7.63 12.54 -2.85
C LEU A 129 -8.28 13.92 -2.78
N ILE A 130 -7.75 14.83 -1.97
CA ILE A 130 -8.35 16.15 -1.77
C ILE A 130 -7.28 17.24 -1.81
N MET A 131 -7.55 18.31 -2.56
CA MET A 131 -6.75 19.53 -2.54
C MET A 131 -7.38 20.54 -1.58
N VAL A 132 -6.63 20.93 -0.55
CA VAL A 132 -7.07 21.85 0.50
C VAL A 132 -6.23 23.12 0.44
N GLY A 133 -6.88 24.27 0.30
CA GLY A 133 -6.27 25.60 0.38
C GLY A 133 -6.43 26.23 1.75
N GLN A 134 -5.47 27.09 2.15
CA GLN A 134 -5.63 27.99 3.31
C GLN A 134 -6.89 28.87 3.13
N PRO A 135 -7.45 29.47 4.19
CA PRO A 135 -8.71 30.25 4.08
C PRO A 135 -8.72 31.33 3.00
N GLY A 136 -7.56 31.89 2.66
CA GLY A 136 -7.42 32.91 1.60
C GLY A 136 -7.33 32.33 0.17
N ILE A 137 -7.23 31.02 0.00
CA ILE A 137 -7.13 30.33 -1.29
C ILE A 137 -8.48 29.66 -1.55
N LYS A 138 -9.25 30.18 -2.50
CA LYS A 138 -10.63 29.73 -2.78
C LYS A 138 -10.81 29.13 -4.17
N THR A 139 -9.93 29.46 -5.09
CA THR A 139 -9.98 29.03 -6.48
C THR A 139 -8.62 28.53 -6.95
N PHE A 140 -8.57 27.82 -8.07
CA PHE A 140 -7.32 27.44 -8.72
C PHE A 140 -6.49 28.64 -9.16
N ALA A 141 -7.14 29.77 -9.55
CA ALA A 141 -6.44 31.00 -9.90
C ALA A 141 -5.62 31.57 -8.72
N ASP A 142 -6.12 31.42 -7.48
CA ASP A 142 -5.43 31.87 -6.27
C ASP A 142 -4.16 31.06 -5.98
N MET A 143 -3.98 29.91 -6.62
CA MET A 143 -2.80 29.07 -6.45
C MET A 143 -1.55 29.62 -7.15
N ARG A 144 -1.69 30.61 -8.06
CA ARG A 144 -0.53 31.18 -8.78
C ARG A 144 0.51 31.75 -7.82
N GLY A 145 1.75 31.26 -7.97
CA GLY A 145 2.89 31.63 -7.12
C GLY A 145 2.85 31.07 -5.69
N LYS A 146 1.84 30.26 -5.34
CA LYS A 146 1.66 29.67 -4.00
C LYS A 146 2.46 28.39 -3.80
N ARG A 147 2.74 28.09 -2.53
CA ARG A 147 3.42 26.86 -2.08
C ARG A 147 2.39 25.74 -2.03
N VAL A 148 2.59 24.73 -2.87
CA VAL A 148 1.71 23.56 -2.97
C VAL A 148 2.46 22.33 -2.52
N GLY A 149 2.02 21.71 -1.44
CA GLY A 149 2.65 20.51 -0.88
C GLY A 149 1.95 19.23 -1.32
N THR A 150 2.74 18.19 -1.61
CA THR A 150 2.26 16.83 -1.94
C THR A 150 3.40 15.80 -1.88
N PHE A 151 3.19 14.59 -2.42
CA PHE A 151 4.21 13.54 -2.58
C PHE A 151 4.53 13.33 -4.07
N GLN A 152 5.82 13.23 -4.39
CA GLN A 152 6.28 13.09 -5.77
C GLN A 152 5.85 11.75 -6.39
N ALA A 153 5.36 11.79 -7.64
CA ALA A 153 4.90 10.64 -8.41
C ALA A 153 3.74 9.85 -7.77
N ASP A 154 3.08 10.44 -6.79
CA ASP A 154 1.92 9.87 -6.08
C ASP A 154 0.61 10.22 -6.82
N THR A 155 -0.48 9.52 -6.49
CA THR A 155 -1.83 9.86 -6.97
C THR A 155 -2.20 11.30 -6.66
N LEU A 156 -1.74 11.82 -5.53
CA LEU A 156 -1.94 13.20 -5.07
C LEU A 156 -1.24 14.23 -5.96
N ASP A 157 -0.07 13.92 -6.46
CA ASP A 157 0.69 14.77 -7.39
C ASP A 157 0.04 14.79 -8.78
N ILE A 158 -0.41 13.63 -9.24
CA ILE A 158 -1.16 13.53 -10.51
C ILE A 158 -2.48 14.30 -10.44
N LEU A 159 -3.16 14.30 -9.29
CA LEU A 159 -4.36 15.11 -9.09
C LEU A 159 -4.07 16.62 -9.27
N VAL A 160 -2.99 17.12 -8.64
CA VAL A 160 -2.56 18.52 -8.82
C VAL A 160 -2.30 18.82 -10.28
N TYR A 161 -1.54 17.96 -10.96
CA TYR A 161 -1.21 18.13 -12.37
C TYR A 161 -2.45 18.17 -13.26
N ASP A 162 -3.37 17.21 -13.09
CA ASP A 162 -4.57 17.12 -13.90
C ASP A 162 -5.51 18.34 -13.70
N TYR A 163 -5.62 18.84 -12.46
CA TYR A 163 -6.36 20.08 -12.18
C TYR A 163 -5.71 21.32 -12.79
N LEU A 164 -4.39 21.48 -12.63
CA LEU A 164 -3.69 22.61 -13.24
C LEU A 164 -3.84 22.61 -14.75
N LYS A 165 -3.66 21.44 -15.38
CA LYS A 165 -3.84 21.28 -16.84
C LYS A 165 -5.27 21.65 -17.28
N LYS A 166 -6.30 21.22 -16.54
CA LYS A 166 -7.71 21.58 -16.80
C LYS A 166 -7.96 23.09 -16.71
N GLN A 167 -7.19 23.79 -15.86
CA GLN A 167 -7.26 25.24 -15.67
C GLN A 167 -6.30 26.03 -16.58
N GLY A 168 -5.62 25.39 -17.53
CA GLY A 168 -4.61 26.03 -18.38
C GLY A 168 -3.38 26.52 -17.60
N MET A 169 -3.10 25.89 -16.47
CA MET A 169 -1.95 26.13 -15.60
C MET A 169 -0.94 24.97 -15.69
N THR A 170 0.26 25.21 -15.21
CA THR A 170 1.35 24.23 -15.14
C THR A 170 2.06 24.33 -13.79
N TYR A 171 2.98 23.41 -13.52
CA TYR A 171 3.85 23.48 -12.33
C TYR A 171 4.74 24.73 -12.27
N LYS A 172 4.94 25.45 -13.41
CA LYS A 172 5.64 26.73 -13.42
C LYS A 172 4.84 27.86 -12.79
N ASP A 173 3.52 27.71 -12.70
CA ASP A 173 2.61 28.69 -12.10
C ASP A 173 2.54 28.59 -10.58
N ILE A 174 3.10 27.55 -9.97
CA ILE A 174 3.06 27.28 -8.53
C ILE A 174 4.47 26.98 -7.99
N LYS A 175 4.61 26.87 -6.67
CA LYS A 175 5.84 26.47 -6.00
C LYS A 175 5.61 25.09 -5.37
N MET A 176 5.87 24.03 -6.17
CA MET A 176 5.73 22.66 -5.69
C MET A 176 6.72 22.35 -4.57
N GLN A 177 6.25 21.67 -3.54
CA GLN A 177 7.05 21.15 -2.42
C GLN A 177 6.67 19.69 -2.18
N TYR A 178 7.66 18.81 -2.22
CA TYR A 178 7.46 17.39 -1.96
C TYR A 178 7.86 17.06 -0.52
N LEU A 179 6.96 16.45 0.22
CA LEU A 179 7.12 16.10 1.64
C LEU A 179 7.36 14.59 1.78
N GLY A 180 7.86 14.18 2.94
CA GLY A 180 8.23 12.78 3.20
C GLY A 180 7.08 11.89 3.61
N ASN A 181 6.04 12.43 4.26
CA ASN A 181 4.90 11.66 4.76
C ASN A 181 3.68 12.53 5.05
N SER A 182 2.51 11.89 5.25
CA SER A 182 1.23 12.59 5.44
C SER A 182 1.18 13.44 6.72
N VAL A 183 1.86 13.04 7.78
CA VAL A 183 1.90 13.81 9.04
C VAL A 183 2.70 15.09 8.85
N GLU A 184 3.86 14.99 8.21
CA GLU A 184 4.71 16.15 7.88
C GLU A 184 3.97 17.11 6.95
N LEU A 185 3.37 16.62 5.86
CA LEU A 185 2.59 17.41 4.92
C LEU A 185 1.48 18.19 5.62
N THR A 186 0.67 17.51 6.44
CA THR A 186 -0.46 18.13 7.12
C THR A 186 0.01 19.12 8.18
N ASN A 187 1.06 18.81 8.95
CA ASN A 187 1.61 19.73 9.94
C ASN A 187 2.20 20.98 9.29
N ALA A 188 2.92 20.86 8.17
CA ALA A 188 3.44 21.99 7.41
C ALA A 188 2.30 22.89 6.88
N PHE A 189 1.20 22.27 6.42
CA PHE A 189 0.01 22.99 6.00
C PHE A 189 -0.68 23.74 7.16
N ILE A 190 -0.91 23.06 8.29
CA ILE A 190 -1.51 23.66 9.49
C ILE A 190 -0.65 24.82 10.03
N ALA A 191 0.67 24.69 9.98
CA ALA A 191 1.60 25.75 10.40
C ALA A 191 1.72 26.92 9.41
N GLY A 192 0.99 26.91 8.29
CA GLY A 192 1.04 27.97 7.27
C GLY A 192 2.32 27.96 6.42
N GLN A 193 3.11 26.89 6.47
CA GLN A 193 4.30 26.72 5.62
C GLN A 193 3.91 26.37 4.17
N LEU A 194 2.71 25.84 3.96
CA LEU A 194 2.09 25.55 2.68
C LEU A 194 0.81 26.39 2.54
N ASP A 195 0.55 26.87 1.34
CA ASP A 195 -0.67 27.62 1.01
C ASP A 195 -1.78 26.67 0.52
N VAL A 196 -1.38 25.56 -0.09
CA VAL A 196 -2.24 24.46 -0.56
C VAL A 196 -1.57 23.14 -0.23
N MET A 197 -2.34 22.12 0.10
CA MET A 197 -1.88 20.74 0.14
C MET A 197 -2.78 19.86 -0.73
N SER A 198 -2.20 18.90 -1.44
CA SER A 198 -2.89 17.75 -2.00
C SER A 198 -2.60 16.56 -1.09
N ALA A 199 -3.62 16.06 -0.41
CA ALA A 199 -3.48 15.09 0.65
C ALA A 199 -4.53 13.98 0.56
N ILE A 200 -4.18 12.84 1.15
CA ILE A 200 -5.06 11.67 1.29
C ILE A 200 -5.81 11.74 2.61
N GLU A 201 -6.97 11.11 2.69
CA GLU A 201 -7.69 10.96 3.94
C GLU A 201 -6.98 10.01 4.94
N PRO A 202 -7.02 10.27 6.25
CA PRO A 202 -7.79 11.31 6.98
C PRO A 202 -7.03 12.65 7.12
N TYR A 203 -5.89 12.77 6.50
CA TYR A 203 -4.98 13.92 6.66
C TYR A 203 -5.47 15.17 5.93
N ALA A 204 -6.19 14.99 4.81
CA ALA A 204 -6.86 16.10 4.12
C ALA A 204 -7.92 16.73 5.03
N THR A 205 -8.83 15.93 5.60
CA THR A 205 -9.86 16.38 6.54
C THR A 205 -9.25 17.02 7.78
N ARG A 206 -8.19 16.45 8.38
CA ARG A 206 -7.49 17.05 9.53
C ARG A 206 -6.97 18.45 9.21
N GLY A 207 -6.31 18.63 8.08
CA GLY A 207 -5.80 19.94 7.67
C GLY A 207 -6.92 20.95 7.40
N LEU A 208 -7.98 20.52 6.69
CA LEU A 208 -9.16 21.33 6.39
C LEU A 208 -9.82 21.84 7.68
N MET A 209 -10.08 20.96 8.65
CA MET A 209 -10.72 21.30 9.93
C MET A 209 -9.83 22.23 10.77
N ALA A 210 -8.53 21.92 10.87
CA ALA A 210 -7.61 22.69 11.70
C ALA A 210 -7.41 24.13 11.20
N THR A 211 -7.39 24.35 9.90
CA THR A 211 -7.16 25.67 9.30
C THR A 211 -8.44 26.40 8.95
N LYS A 212 -9.60 25.74 8.98
CA LYS A 212 -10.86 26.25 8.39
C LYS A 212 -10.65 26.65 6.92
N GLY A 213 -9.87 25.85 6.21
CA GLY A 213 -9.50 26.06 4.82
C GLY A 213 -10.64 25.78 3.84
N ASN A 214 -10.32 25.73 2.55
CA ASN A 214 -11.27 25.45 1.49
C ASN A 214 -10.88 24.20 0.73
N VAL A 215 -11.85 23.35 0.36
CA VAL A 215 -11.63 22.32 -0.64
C VAL A 215 -11.58 23.02 -2.01
N LEU A 216 -10.45 22.89 -2.71
CA LEU A 216 -10.27 23.46 -4.05
C LEU A 216 -10.74 22.50 -5.13
N GLY A 217 -10.63 21.22 -4.88
CA GLY A 217 -11.06 20.13 -5.74
C GLY A 217 -10.72 18.80 -5.13
N ASP A 218 -11.34 17.75 -5.61
CA ASP A 218 -11.09 16.40 -5.18
C ASP A 218 -11.03 15.42 -6.37
N GLY A 219 -10.66 14.16 -6.06
CA GLY A 219 -10.59 13.16 -7.10
C GLY A 219 -11.94 12.74 -7.67
N VAL A 220 -13.05 12.92 -6.93
CA VAL A 220 -14.40 12.57 -7.43
C VAL A 220 -14.81 13.55 -8.54
N ASP A 221 -14.58 14.85 -8.35
CA ASP A 221 -14.84 15.88 -9.34
C ASP A 221 -13.94 15.75 -10.59
N MET A 222 -12.72 15.22 -10.40
CA MET A 222 -11.77 15.08 -11.49
C MET A 222 -11.95 13.77 -12.27
N TYR A 223 -12.18 12.66 -11.57
CA TYR A 223 -12.10 11.30 -12.11
C TYR A 223 -13.42 10.52 -12.05
N GLY A 224 -14.43 11.08 -11.42
CA GLY A 224 -15.69 10.40 -11.13
C GLY A 224 -15.63 9.50 -9.89
N PRO A 225 -16.79 9.03 -9.40
CA PRO A 225 -16.85 8.20 -8.21
C PRO A 225 -16.18 6.83 -8.39
N GLY A 226 -15.65 6.29 -7.29
CA GLY A 226 -15.05 4.95 -7.23
C GLY A 226 -13.74 4.82 -8.01
N TYR A 227 -13.03 5.92 -8.31
CA TYR A 227 -11.67 5.83 -8.84
C TYR A 227 -10.76 5.15 -7.81
N PRO A 228 -9.81 4.28 -8.23
CA PRO A 228 -8.89 3.65 -7.32
C PRO A 228 -7.86 4.67 -6.81
N ASP A 229 -7.47 4.51 -5.55
CA ASP A 229 -6.31 5.21 -5.00
C ASP A 229 -5.18 4.20 -4.71
N CYS A 230 -5.35 3.38 -3.68
CA CYS A 230 -4.38 2.35 -3.39
C CYS A 230 -4.85 0.97 -3.87
N VAL A 231 -3.89 0.22 -4.37
CA VAL A 231 -4.07 -1.13 -4.88
C VAL A 231 -3.29 -2.13 -4.04
N LEU A 232 -3.83 -3.34 -3.93
CA LEU A 232 -3.10 -4.48 -3.38
C LEU A 232 -2.23 -5.08 -4.49
N ILE A 233 -0.93 -5.10 -4.25
CA ILE A 233 0.06 -5.70 -5.15
C ILE A 233 0.64 -6.95 -4.53
N ALA A 234 1.00 -7.92 -5.36
CA ALA A 234 1.68 -9.14 -4.98
C ALA A 234 2.85 -9.42 -5.93
N ARG A 235 3.95 -9.96 -5.40
CA ARG A 235 5.06 -10.42 -6.25
C ARG A 235 4.59 -11.51 -7.19
N LYS A 236 5.06 -11.49 -8.44
CA LYS A 236 4.75 -12.54 -9.43
C LYS A 236 5.11 -13.93 -8.94
N GLU A 237 6.25 -14.04 -8.26
CA GLU A 237 6.67 -15.30 -7.66
C GLU A 237 5.64 -15.88 -6.66
N LEU A 238 5.04 -15.03 -5.81
CA LEU A 238 3.99 -15.45 -4.88
C LEU A 238 2.70 -15.83 -5.63
N ILE A 239 2.32 -15.05 -6.66
CA ILE A 239 1.15 -15.34 -7.49
C ILE A 239 1.30 -16.71 -8.16
N ASP A 240 2.48 -17.02 -8.70
CA ASP A 240 2.74 -18.22 -9.47
C ASP A 240 2.90 -19.47 -8.59
N LYS A 241 3.62 -19.34 -7.45
CA LYS A 241 3.96 -20.48 -6.59
C LYS A 241 2.95 -20.76 -5.49
N GLU A 242 2.29 -19.71 -4.98
CA GLU A 242 1.36 -19.79 -3.86
C GLU A 242 0.03 -19.04 -4.14
N PRO A 243 -0.67 -19.32 -5.28
CA PRO A 243 -1.88 -18.58 -5.64
C PRO A 243 -2.99 -18.68 -4.59
N LYS A 244 -3.04 -19.79 -3.84
CA LYS A 244 -3.97 -19.94 -2.72
C LYS A 244 -3.75 -18.88 -1.64
N VAL A 245 -2.50 -18.57 -1.29
CA VAL A 245 -2.17 -17.54 -0.30
C VAL A 245 -2.63 -16.18 -0.76
N VAL A 246 -2.41 -15.82 -2.04
CA VAL A 246 -2.89 -14.56 -2.61
C VAL A 246 -4.41 -14.49 -2.59
N LYS A 247 -5.12 -15.57 -2.95
CA LYS A 247 -6.61 -15.64 -2.86
C LYS A 247 -7.09 -15.46 -1.42
N ASP A 248 -6.45 -16.09 -0.46
CA ASP A 248 -6.81 -15.98 0.95
C ASP A 248 -6.61 -14.53 1.47
N VAL A 249 -5.54 -13.84 1.04
CA VAL A 249 -5.35 -12.43 1.35
C VAL A 249 -6.45 -11.56 0.74
N ILE A 250 -6.78 -11.75 -0.54
CA ILE A 250 -7.88 -11.00 -1.20
C ILE A 250 -9.22 -11.26 -0.48
N ARG A 251 -9.48 -12.50 -0.05
CA ARG A 251 -10.70 -12.84 0.73
C ARG A 251 -10.72 -12.10 2.08
N VAL A 252 -9.59 -12.05 2.79
CA VAL A 252 -9.46 -11.28 4.04
C VAL A 252 -9.72 -9.80 3.81
N PHE A 253 -9.28 -9.23 2.69
CA PHE A 253 -9.58 -7.84 2.36
C PHE A 253 -11.07 -7.60 2.15
N PHE A 254 -11.81 -8.52 1.50
CA PHE A 254 -13.26 -8.44 1.41
C PHE A 254 -13.96 -8.60 2.77
N GLU A 255 -13.48 -9.49 3.64
CA GLU A 255 -13.99 -9.62 5.00
C GLU A 255 -13.82 -8.31 5.78
N ALA A 256 -12.62 -7.71 5.69
CA ALA A 256 -12.32 -6.44 6.32
C ALA A 256 -13.17 -5.29 5.74
N GLU A 257 -13.32 -5.21 4.41
CA GLU A 257 -14.18 -4.23 3.74
C GLU A 257 -15.62 -4.31 4.26
N ALA A 258 -16.21 -5.50 4.30
CA ALA A 258 -17.58 -5.70 4.77
C ALA A 258 -17.76 -5.29 6.24
N GLU A 259 -16.78 -5.58 7.10
CA GLU A 259 -16.83 -5.18 8.51
C GLU A 259 -16.64 -3.67 8.69
N ILE A 260 -15.69 -3.05 7.95
CA ILE A 260 -15.43 -1.60 7.98
C ILE A 260 -16.66 -0.82 7.50
N GLU A 261 -17.30 -1.25 6.40
CA GLU A 261 -18.49 -0.61 5.86
C GLU A 261 -19.71 -0.73 6.78
N THR A 262 -19.76 -1.79 7.59
CA THR A 262 -20.84 -2.01 8.56
C THR A 262 -20.64 -1.16 9.81
N ASN A 263 -19.38 -1.03 10.28
CA ASN A 263 -19.06 -0.30 11.50
C ASN A 263 -17.68 0.37 11.40
N PHE A 264 -17.63 1.51 10.70
CA PHE A 264 -16.39 2.27 10.54
C PHE A 264 -15.83 2.77 11.88
N GLU A 265 -16.67 3.08 12.86
CA GLU A 265 -16.23 3.57 14.17
C GLU A 265 -15.38 2.52 14.90
N GLU A 266 -15.77 1.25 14.83
CA GLU A 266 -14.98 0.15 15.40
C GLU A 266 -13.64 -0.01 14.66
N ALA A 267 -13.65 0.12 13.33
CA ALA A 267 -12.42 0.08 12.55
C ALA A 267 -11.50 1.26 12.90
N ALA A 268 -12.04 2.45 13.08
CA ALA A 268 -11.32 3.63 13.52
C ALA A 268 -10.67 3.44 14.90
N LYS A 269 -11.44 2.93 15.89
CA LYS A 269 -10.93 2.64 17.24
C LYS A 269 -9.81 1.59 17.22
N THR A 270 -9.91 0.62 16.35
CA THR A 270 -8.93 -0.47 16.22
C THR A 270 -7.61 0.03 15.64
N THR A 271 -7.62 1.05 14.78
CA THR A 271 -6.47 1.45 13.96
C THR A 271 -5.84 2.78 14.35
N ILE A 272 -6.58 3.68 15.02
CA ILE A 272 -6.08 4.99 15.45
C ILE A 272 -4.92 4.87 16.45
N GLY A 273 -3.99 5.83 16.41
CA GLY A 273 -2.82 5.85 17.29
C GLY A 273 -1.71 4.89 16.85
N LYS A 274 -2.05 3.68 16.40
CA LYS A 274 -1.06 2.73 15.88
C LYS A 274 -0.69 3.07 14.44
N TYR A 275 -1.67 3.18 13.55
CA TYR A 275 -1.46 3.41 12.11
C TYR A 275 -1.79 4.84 11.68
N TYR A 276 -2.85 5.44 12.21
CA TYR A 276 -3.26 6.80 11.89
C TYR A 276 -2.85 7.77 12.99
N LYS A 277 -1.97 8.73 12.64
CA LYS A 277 -1.52 9.79 13.53
C LYS A 277 -2.40 11.05 13.37
N THR A 278 -3.68 10.88 13.66
CA THR A 278 -4.72 11.90 13.63
C THR A 278 -5.63 11.77 14.84
N ASP A 279 -6.57 12.68 15.02
CA ASP A 279 -7.62 12.59 16.03
C ASP A 279 -8.84 11.81 15.52
N MET A 280 -9.66 11.30 16.44
CA MET A 280 -10.85 10.49 16.13
C MET A 280 -11.88 11.28 15.30
N THR A 281 -12.05 12.57 15.58
CA THR A 281 -13.02 13.42 14.88
C THR A 281 -12.68 13.54 13.40
N SER A 282 -11.41 13.83 13.10
CA SER A 282 -10.91 13.87 11.71
C SER A 282 -11.03 12.52 11.02
N LEU A 283 -10.71 11.43 11.73
CA LEU A 283 -10.76 10.08 11.18
C LEU A 283 -12.20 9.67 10.82
N LEU A 284 -13.17 9.94 11.70
CA LEU A 284 -14.58 9.64 11.46
C LEU A 284 -15.19 10.53 10.36
N ALA A 285 -14.80 11.80 10.31
CA ALA A 285 -15.26 12.71 9.27
C ALA A 285 -14.77 12.30 7.86
N ALA A 286 -13.57 11.73 7.78
CA ALA A 286 -12.96 11.27 6.53
C ALA A 286 -13.57 9.97 5.96
N ALA A 287 -14.33 9.22 6.77
CA ALA A 287 -14.79 7.87 6.43
C ALA A 287 -15.50 7.74 5.07
N LYS A 288 -16.35 8.74 4.73
CA LYS A 288 -17.14 8.73 3.49
C LYS A 288 -16.33 9.16 2.27
N ALA A 289 -15.27 9.94 2.48
CA ALA A 289 -14.45 10.46 1.39
C ALA A 289 -13.51 9.40 0.82
N GLN A 290 -13.13 8.40 1.63
CA GLN A 290 -12.26 7.30 1.18
C GLN A 290 -12.79 5.95 1.66
N PRO A 291 -13.79 5.37 1.00
CA PRO A 291 -14.27 4.05 1.32
C PRO A 291 -13.23 2.97 0.95
N PRO A 292 -13.23 1.81 1.64
CA PRO A 292 -12.53 0.64 1.13
C PRO A 292 -13.08 0.25 -0.24
N GLY A 293 -12.29 -0.47 -1.03
CA GLY A 293 -12.72 -0.92 -2.35
C GLY A 293 -11.76 -1.99 -2.88
N VAL A 294 -12.11 -3.24 -2.67
CA VAL A 294 -11.32 -4.41 -3.11
C VAL A 294 -11.62 -4.76 -4.56
N ASP A 295 -12.88 -4.68 -5.00
CA ASP A 295 -13.26 -4.94 -6.39
C ASP A 295 -13.09 -3.71 -7.27
N ILE A 296 -11.97 -3.65 -7.98
CA ILE A 296 -11.63 -2.59 -8.94
C ILE A 296 -11.47 -3.13 -10.38
N ARG A 297 -12.10 -4.26 -10.71
CA ARG A 297 -11.92 -4.92 -12.03
C ARG A 297 -12.25 -4.00 -13.19
N ASN A 298 -13.25 -3.14 -13.07
CA ASN A 298 -13.65 -2.14 -14.07
C ASN A 298 -12.78 -0.88 -14.10
N LYS A 299 -11.71 -0.81 -13.31
CA LYS A 299 -10.81 0.36 -13.21
C LYS A 299 -9.44 0.15 -13.87
N LYS A 300 -9.27 -0.97 -14.58
CA LYS A 300 -8.00 -1.27 -15.29
C LYS A 300 -7.65 -0.14 -16.27
N ASP A 301 -8.59 0.22 -17.15
CA ASP A 301 -8.35 1.25 -18.17
C ASP A 301 -8.12 2.63 -17.56
N PHE A 302 -8.78 2.94 -16.43
CA PHE A 302 -8.51 4.16 -15.67
C PHE A 302 -7.05 4.24 -15.23
N MET A 303 -6.51 3.17 -14.61
CA MET A 303 -5.13 3.14 -14.16
C MET A 303 -4.14 3.29 -15.33
N PHE A 304 -4.36 2.59 -16.43
CA PHE A 304 -3.53 2.71 -17.64
C PHE A 304 -3.61 4.12 -18.25
N GLY A 305 -4.79 4.75 -18.24
CA GLY A 305 -4.98 6.12 -18.73
C GLY A 305 -4.17 7.17 -17.95
N ARG A 306 -3.91 6.95 -16.65
CA ARG A 306 -3.08 7.87 -15.85
C ARG A 306 -1.59 7.80 -16.17
N ALA A 307 -1.13 6.74 -16.83
CA ALA A 307 0.24 6.66 -17.32
C ALA A 307 0.59 7.82 -18.26
N GLN A 308 -0.39 8.41 -18.96
CA GLN A 308 -0.16 9.57 -19.81
C GLN A 308 0.30 10.80 -19.00
N SER A 309 -0.42 11.17 -17.93
CA SER A 309 -0.01 12.28 -17.04
C SER A 309 1.36 12.01 -16.40
N MET A 310 1.65 10.75 -16.05
CA MET A 310 2.94 10.37 -15.51
C MET A 310 4.09 10.50 -16.53
N LYS A 311 3.85 10.23 -17.83
CA LYS A 311 4.82 10.48 -18.91
C LYS A 311 5.05 11.96 -19.11
N GLU A 312 4.00 12.77 -19.12
CA GLU A 312 4.09 14.22 -19.25
C GLU A 312 4.90 14.86 -18.11
N LEU A 313 4.84 14.27 -16.91
CA LEU A 313 5.65 14.65 -15.74
C LEU A 313 7.04 13.99 -15.71
N ASN A 314 7.38 13.15 -16.68
CA ASN A 314 8.63 12.41 -16.75
C ASN A 314 8.86 11.43 -15.58
N TYR A 315 7.80 10.92 -14.94
CA TYR A 315 7.91 9.88 -13.91
C TYR A 315 8.11 8.49 -14.48
N ILE A 316 7.63 8.26 -15.69
CA ILE A 316 7.84 7.05 -16.47
C ILE A 316 8.19 7.41 -17.92
N SER A 317 8.97 6.55 -18.58
CA SER A 317 9.34 6.71 -20.01
C SER A 317 8.50 5.86 -20.96
N LYS A 318 7.76 4.87 -20.43
CA LYS A 318 6.93 3.94 -21.19
C LYS A 318 5.68 3.56 -20.39
N ASP A 319 4.64 3.15 -21.10
CA ASP A 319 3.44 2.62 -20.47
C ASP A 319 3.71 1.27 -19.80
N PRO A 320 3.00 0.92 -18.72
CA PRO A 320 3.01 -0.44 -18.19
C PRO A 320 2.41 -1.40 -19.21
N ASP A 321 2.95 -2.62 -19.30
CA ASP A 321 2.34 -3.68 -20.12
C ASP A 321 1.13 -4.31 -19.41
N GLN A 322 0.41 -5.18 -20.14
CA GLN A 322 -0.81 -5.81 -19.63
C GLN A 322 -0.60 -6.69 -18.38
N GLY A 323 0.64 -7.11 -18.11
CA GLY A 323 1.00 -7.88 -16.93
C GLY A 323 1.05 -7.06 -15.63
N PHE A 324 0.90 -5.73 -15.72
CA PHE A 324 0.79 -4.85 -14.55
C PHE A 324 -0.44 -5.17 -13.70
N VAL A 325 -1.55 -5.56 -14.32
CA VAL A 325 -2.81 -5.89 -13.65
C VAL A 325 -3.17 -7.35 -13.91
N ASN A 326 -3.37 -8.12 -12.84
CA ASN A 326 -3.81 -9.50 -12.88
C ASN A 326 -4.95 -9.74 -11.89
N PHE A 327 -6.18 -9.62 -12.35
CA PHE A 327 -7.38 -9.82 -11.52
C PHE A 327 -7.91 -11.27 -11.54
N SER A 328 -7.20 -12.22 -12.15
CA SER A 328 -7.68 -13.61 -12.27
C SER A 328 -7.97 -14.27 -10.92
N LEU A 329 -7.13 -14.00 -9.90
CA LEU A 329 -7.35 -14.53 -8.55
C LEU A 329 -8.48 -13.79 -7.82
N LEU A 330 -8.65 -12.48 -8.05
CA LEU A 330 -9.79 -11.70 -7.55
C LEU A 330 -11.11 -12.25 -8.10
N GLU A 331 -11.19 -12.53 -9.39
CA GLU A 331 -12.36 -13.11 -10.04
C GLU A 331 -12.72 -14.47 -9.43
N GLN A 332 -11.71 -15.32 -9.20
CA GLN A 332 -11.91 -16.61 -8.53
C GLN A 332 -12.46 -16.43 -7.11
N VAL A 333 -11.89 -15.50 -6.32
CA VAL A 333 -12.36 -15.24 -4.95
C VAL A 333 -13.81 -14.78 -4.94
N ILE A 334 -14.21 -13.91 -5.87
CA ILE A 334 -15.60 -13.43 -5.99
C ILE A 334 -16.53 -14.60 -6.35
N ALA A 335 -16.15 -15.43 -7.32
CA ALA A 335 -16.93 -16.58 -7.73
C ALA A 335 -17.08 -17.64 -6.63
N GLU A 336 -16.01 -17.88 -5.88
CA GLU A 336 -15.97 -18.83 -4.77
C GLU A 336 -16.71 -18.35 -3.51
N ASN A 337 -16.92 -17.03 -3.35
CA ASN A 337 -17.48 -16.42 -2.14
C ASN A 337 -18.62 -15.43 -2.43
N PRO A 338 -19.71 -15.85 -3.11
CA PRO A 338 -20.78 -14.94 -3.53
C PRO A 338 -21.49 -14.28 -2.34
N ASP A 339 -21.57 -14.96 -1.18
CA ASP A 339 -22.21 -14.43 0.02
C ASP A 339 -21.38 -13.32 0.67
N LEU A 340 -20.06 -13.45 0.68
CA LEU A 340 -19.15 -12.42 1.14
C LEU A 340 -19.20 -11.22 0.19
N TYR A 341 -19.13 -11.48 -1.12
CA TYR A 341 -19.17 -10.41 -2.13
C TYR A 341 -20.48 -9.62 -2.10
N ARG A 342 -21.62 -10.24 -1.75
CA ARG A 342 -22.88 -9.51 -1.57
C ARG A 342 -22.87 -8.50 -0.43
N LYS A 343 -22.01 -8.67 0.59
CA LYS A 343 -21.94 -7.79 1.77
C LYS A 343 -21.20 -6.47 1.50
N VAL A 344 -20.29 -6.44 0.55
CA VAL A 344 -19.54 -5.22 0.24
C VAL A 344 -20.34 -4.28 -0.66
N ARG A 345 -20.15 -2.97 -0.48
CA ARG A 345 -20.88 -1.92 -1.21
C ARG A 345 -20.20 -1.53 -2.50
N VAL A 346 -18.87 -1.43 -2.48
CA VAL A 346 -18.08 -1.06 -3.66
C VAL A 346 -17.88 -2.29 -4.54
N LYS A 347 -18.48 -2.26 -5.73
CA LYS A 347 -18.43 -3.35 -6.71
C LYS A 347 -18.10 -2.81 -8.08
N SER A 348 -17.38 -3.62 -8.87
CA SER A 348 -17.30 -3.43 -10.31
C SER A 348 -18.61 -3.87 -10.92
N ALA A 349 -19.34 -2.93 -11.49
CA ALA A 349 -20.59 -3.21 -12.21
C ALA A 349 -20.29 -3.91 -13.54
#